data_66fd0490a63fc23ff589b5371795ca04
#
_entry.id   66fd0490a63fc23ff589b5371795ca04
#
_cell.length_a   1.000
_cell.length_b   1.000
_cell.length_c   1.000
_cell.angle_alpha   90.00
_cell.angle_beta   90.00
_cell.angle_gamma   90.00
#
_symmetry.space_group_name_H-M   'P 1'
#
loop_
_entity.id
_entity.type
_entity.pdbx_description
1 polymer ?
#
loop_
_entity_poly.entity_id
_entity_poly.type
_entity_poly.pdbx_seq_one_letter_code
_entity_poly.pdbx_strand_id
1 'polypeptide(L)'
;WFRPGWQAIREGLHAMQQQWPHGRLVLEGAGSPVEVNLQRRDLTNLRLAQYLRANCLLVADIERGGVFAQIVGTLALLRPVERQLIKGILINRFRGRRELFDEGRTWLEEHSGVPVLGVMPWLNDLFPPEDSLDLLERKPNRGPTDLEIAVLKLPSISNFSDLDPLEAEPSLRLRWVHPGDILGSPDAVLLPGSKQTLRDLEAL
;
A
#
# COMPACT_ATOMS: atom_id res chain seq x y z
N TRP A 1 -4.67 18.77 17.07
CA TRP A 1 -5.30 17.83 16.12
C TRP A 1 -5.46 16.41 16.72
N PHE A 2 -4.55 15.96 17.57
CA PHE A 2 -4.54 14.60 18.11
C PHE A 2 -5.80 14.26 18.93
N ARG A 3 -6.19 15.11 19.91
CA ARG A 3 -7.37 14.86 20.74
C ARG A 3 -8.67 14.84 19.94
N PRO A 4 -8.96 15.83 19.08
CA PRO A 4 -10.14 15.78 18.23
C PRO A 4 -10.14 14.56 17.28
N GLY A 5 -9.00 14.21 16.68
CA GLY A 5 -8.88 13.03 15.82
C GLY A 5 -9.20 11.72 16.56
N TRP A 6 -8.68 11.56 17.77
CA TRP A 6 -8.97 10.39 18.59
C TRP A 6 -10.45 10.32 18.99
N GLN A 7 -11.07 11.47 19.28
CA GLN A 7 -12.49 11.53 19.57
C GLN A 7 -13.32 11.11 18.35
N ALA A 8 -13.03 11.65 17.17
CA ALA A 8 -13.72 11.30 15.93
C ALA A 8 -13.63 9.80 15.60
N ILE A 9 -12.45 9.18 15.80
CA ILE A 9 -12.27 7.74 15.63
C ILE A 9 -13.21 6.96 16.55
N ARG A 10 -13.28 7.33 17.83
CA ARG A 10 -14.15 6.64 18.80
C ARG A 10 -15.62 6.78 18.45
N GLU A 11 -16.05 7.98 18.04
CA GLU A 11 -17.42 8.25 17.61
C GLU A 11 -17.77 7.44 16.36
N GLY A 12 -16.87 7.41 15.37
CA GLY A 12 -17.04 6.59 14.16
C GLY A 12 -17.15 5.10 14.46
N LEU A 13 -16.29 4.56 15.32
CA LEU A 13 -16.35 3.17 15.75
C LEU A 13 -17.67 2.84 16.45
N HIS A 14 -18.15 3.75 17.31
CA HIS A 14 -19.42 3.57 18.01
C HIS A 14 -20.60 3.56 17.03
N ALA A 15 -20.61 4.48 16.07
CA ALA A 15 -21.62 4.52 15.02
C ALA A 15 -21.63 3.25 14.17
N MET A 16 -20.44 2.76 13.76
CA MET A 16 -20.31 1.49 13.03
C MET A 16 -20.82 0.30 13.84
N GLN A 17 -20.52 0.24 15.13
CA GLN A 17 -21.00 -0.83 16.01
C GLN A 17 -22.51 -0.80 16.19
N GLN A 18 -23.11 0.39 16.24
CA GLN A 18 -24.57 0.52 16.28
C GLN A 18 -25.22 0.06 14.97
N GLN A 19 -24.62 0.43 13.83
CA GLN A 19 -25.15 0.08 12.52
C GLN A 19 -24.98 -1.43 12.21
N TRP A 20 -23.88 -2.04 12.68
CA TRP A 20 -23.59 -3.46 12.46
C TRP A 20 -23.20 -4.18 13.77
N PRO A 21 -24.17 -4.41 14.68
CA PRO A 21 -23.89 -4.94 16.03
C PRO A 21 -23.27 -6.34 16.04
N HIS A 22 -23.44 -7.11 14.97
CA HIS A 22 -22.86 -8.44 14.80
C HIS A 22 -21.76 -8.49 13.74
N GLY A 23 -21.37 -7.35 13.20
CA GLY A 23 -20.32 -7.21 12.21
C GLY A 23 -18.93 -7.50 12.79
N ARG A 24 -18.03 -8.01 11.96
CA ARG A 24 -16.60 -8.10 12.28
C ARG A 24 -15.91 -6.86 11.73
N LEU A 25 -15.11 -6.22 12.57
CA LEU A 25 -14.32 -5.05 12.16
C LEU A 25 -12.93 -5.51 11.74
N VAL A 26 -12.55 -5.18 10.51
CA VAL A 26 -11.19 -5.33 10.00
C VAL A 26 -10.62 -3.92 9.83
N LEU A 27 -9.45 -3.70 10.41
CA LEU A 27 -8.78 -2.40 10.40
C LEU A 27 -7.43 -2.53 9.72
N GLU A 28 -7.15 -1.61 8.84
CA GLU A 28 -5.83 -1.45 8.24
C GLU A 28 -5.08 -0.33 8.96
N GLY A 29 -3.83 -0.61 9.36
CA GLY A 29 -2.93 0.39 9.90
C GLY A 29 -2.30 1.23 8.79
N ALA A 30 -1.64 2.32 9.15
CA ALA A 30 -0.89 3.16 8.23
C ALA A 30 0.56 3.31 8.68
N GLY A 31 1.48 3.08 7.74
CA GLY A 31 2.92 3.15 8.01
C GLY A 31 3.40 2.06 8.98
N SER A 32 4.55 2.32 9.63
CA SER A 32 5.12 1.39 10.60
C SER A 32 4.54 1.61 12.00
N PRO A 33 4.21 0.54 12.76
CA PRO A 33 3.74 0.68 14.14
C PRO A 33 4.84 1.13 15.12
N VAL A 34 6.09 1.20 14.66
CA VAL A 34 7.25 1.52 15.50
C VAL A 34 8.01 2.79 15.05
N GLU A 35 7.33 3.71 14.41
CA GLU A 35 7.88 5.05 14.17
C GLU A 35 8.07 5.78 15.50
N VAL A 36 9.24 5.61 16.12
CA VAL A 36 9.54 6.03 17.50
C VAL A 36 9.24 7.51 17.75
N ASN A 37 9.50 8.35 16.75
CA ASN A 37 9.22 9.79 16.78
C ASN A 37 7.72 10.12 16.69
N LEU A 38 6.89 9.21 16.16
CA LEU A 38 5.46 9.40 15.95
C LEU A 38 4.57 8.60 16.91
N GLN A 39 5.10 7.59 17.62
CA GLN A 39 4.32 6.66 18.47
C GLN A 39 3.35 7.36 19.43
N ARG A 40 3.77 8.48 20.04
CA ARG A 40 2.89 9.22 20.97
C ARG A 40 1.68 9.84 20.31
N ARG A 41 1.71 10.01 18.99
CA ARG A 41 0.66 10.64 18.16
C ARG A 41 0.05 9.67 17.16
N ASP A 42 0.43 8.40 17.24
CA ASP A 42 -0.15 7.36 16.40
C ASP A 42 -1.63 7.17 16.74
N LEU A 43 -2.48 7.32 15.73
CA LEU A 43 -3.93 7.13 15.81
C LEU A 43 -4.41 5.87 15.08
N THR A 44 -3.58 5.31 14.23
CA THR A 44 -3.98 4.35 13.18
C THR A 44 -3.54 2.92 13.48
N ASN A 45 -2.51 2.74 14.31
CA ASN A 45 -1.92 1.44 14.58
C ASN A 45 -2.26 0.91 16.00
N LEU A 46 -1.25 0.71 16.82
CA LEU A 46 -1.38 -0.03 18.06
C LEU A 46 -2.19 0.66 19.18
N ARG A 47 -2.32 1.98 19.14
CA ARG A 47 -3.23 2.68 20.07
C ARG A 47 -4.68 2.27 19.83
N LEU A 48 -5.07 2.23 18.56
CA LEU A 48 -6.41 1.82 18.15
C LEU A 48 -6.63 0.34 18.49
N ALA A 49 -5.64 -0.49 18.16
CA ALA A 49 -5.68 -1.91 18.47
C ALA A 49 -5.81 -2.19 19.98
N GLN A 50 -5.09 -1.44 20.84
CA GLN A 50 -5.23 -1.54 22.29
C GLN A 50 -6.62 -1.14 22.76
N TYR A 51 -7.17 -0.05 22.24
CA TYR A 51 -8.50 0.42 22.61
C TYR A 51 -9.57 -0.62 22.30
N LEU A 52 -9.45 -1.29 21.16
CA LEU A 52 -10.39 -2.33 20.71
C LEU A 52 -10.05 -3.73 21.24
N ARG A 53 -8.91 -3.90 21.91
CA ARG A 53 -8.34 -5.22 22.26
C ARG A 53 -8.27 -6.14 21.04
N ALA A 54 -7.91 -5.57 19.89
CA ALA A 54 -7.88 -6.27 18.62
C ALA A 54 -6.67 -7.20 18.53
N ASN A 55 -6.85 -8.35 17.88
CA ASN A 55 -5.74 -9.18 17.42
C ASN A 55 -5.09 -8.51 16.20
N CYS A 56 -3.78 -8.35 16.23
CA CYS A 56 -3.03 -7.71 15.17
C CYS A 56 -2.23 -8.73 14.38
N LEU A 57 -2.19 -8.55 13.08
CA LEU A 57 -1.26 -9.22 12.17
C LEU A 57 -0.20 -8.22 11.72
N LEU A 58 1.07 -8.61 11.88
CA LEU A 58 2.19 -7.83 11.36
C LEU A 58 2.45 -8.25 9.92
N VAL A 59 2.20 -7.35 8.97
CA VAL A 59 2.49 -7.57 7.56
C VAL A 59 3.87 -7.00 7.24
N ALA A 60 4.76 -7.83 6.70
CA ALA A 60 6.13 -7.46 6.38
C ALA A 60 6.43 -7.67 4.90
N ASP A 61 6.98 -6.65 4.25
CA ASP A 61 7.34 -6.65 2.85
C ASP A 61 8.75 -7.24 2.66
N ILE A 62 8.85 -8.38 1.95
CA ILE A 62 10.12 -9.03 1.68
C ILE A 62 10.85 -8.47 0.45
N GLU A 63 10.15 -7.76 -0.42
CA GLU A 63 10.68 -7.27 -1.71
C GLU A 63 11.92 -6.39 -1.54
N ARG A 64 11.93 -5.54 -0.51
CA ARG A 64 13.04 -4.62 -0.25
C ARG A 64 14.26 -5.27 0.41
N GLY A 65 14.17 -6.54 0.77
CA GLY A 65 15.19 -7.23 1.55
C GLY A 65 15.19 -6.85 3.03
N GLY A 66 15.93 -7.62 3.84
CA GLY A 66 16.08 -7.37 5.29
C GLY A 66 14.83 -7.66 6.12
N VAL A 67 13.84 -8.39 5.62
CA VAL A 67 12.56 -8.65 6.29
C VAL A 67 12.72 -9.24 7.70
N PHE A 68 13.70 -10.09 7.92
CA PHE A 68 13.99 -10.66 9.24
C PHE A 68 14.35 -9.57 10.26
N ALA A 69 15.27 -8.68 9.88
CA ALA A 69 15.68 -7.56 10.73
C ALA A 69 14.52 -6.59 10.98
N GLN A 70 13.70 -6.31 9.97
CA GLN A 70 12.51 -5.45 10.11
C GLN A 70 11.51 -6.04 11.10
N ILE A 71 11.20 -7.34 11.00
CA ILE A 71 10.25 -8.01 11.91
C ILE A 71 10.80 -8.02 13.33
N VAL A 72 12.02 -8.50 13.51
CA VAL A 72 12.65 -8.59 14.83
C VAL A 72 12.79 -7.20 15.47
N GLY A 73 13.27 -6.22 14.71
CA GLY A 73 13.38 -4.83 15.15
C GLY A 73 12.03 -4.23 15.53
N THR A 74 11.00 -4.45 14.70
CA THR A 74 9.64 -4.01 15.01
C THR A 74 9.17 -4.60 16.34
N LEU A 75 9.25 -5.92 16.51
CA LEU A 75 8.81 -6.58 17.73
C LEU A 75 9.61 -6.18 18.97
N ALA A 76 10.91 -5.87 18.82
CA ALA A 76 11.77 -5.41 19.90
C ALA A 76 11.46 -3.96 20.35
N LEU A 77 11.02 -3.10 19.44
CA LEU A 77 10.66 -1.71 19.72
C LEU A 77 9.26 -1.55 20.32
N LEU A 78 8.41 -2.58 20.22
CA LEU A 78 7.06 -2.56 20.79
C LEU A 78 7.13 -2.68 22.33
N ARG A 79 6.25 -1.94 23.00
CA ARG A 79 6.01 -2.15 24.43
C ARG A 79 5.43 -3.54 24.68
N PRO A 80 5.67 -4.17 25.84
CA PRO A 80 5.15 -5.50 26.13
C PRO A 80 3.65 -5.68 25.89
N VAL A 81 2.85 -4.67 26.26
CA VAL A 81 1.39 -4.67 26.06
C VAL A 81 0.98 -4.59 24.59
N GLU A 82 1.76 -3.94 23.76
CA GLU A 82 1.54 -3.83 22.32
C GLU A 82 1.97 -5.11 21.61
N ARG A 83 3.14 -5.64 22.01
CA ARG A 83 3.64 -6.90 21.47
C ARG A 83 2.66 -8.06 21.67
N GLN A 84 1.97 -8.09 22.81
CA GLN A 84 0.96 -9.10 23.10
C GLN A 84 -0.25 -9.07 22.14
N LEU A 85 -0.49 -7.96 21.47
CA LEU A 85 -1.56 -7.86 20.47
C LEU A 85 -1.18 -8.52 19.15
N ILE A 86 0.12 -8.65 18.85
CA ILE A 86 0.60 -9.28 17.61
C ILE A 86 0.39 -10.79 17.73
N LYS A 87 -0.53 -11.32 16.93
CA LYS A 87 -0.92 -12.73 16.94
C LYS A 87 -0.36 -13.54 15.77
N GLY A 88 0.19 -12.86 14.78
CA GLY A 88 0.78 -13.52 13.64
C GLY A 88 1.55 -12.56 12.75
N ILE A 89 2.38 -13.14 11.91
CA ILE A 89 3.17 -12.45 10.90
C ILE A 89 2.69 -12.92 9.52
N LEU A 90 2.55 -11.99 8.58
CA LEU A 90 2.33 -12.26 7.17
C LEU A 90 3.52 -11.71 6.40
N ILE A 91 4.14 -12.54 5.58
CA ILE A 91 5.17 -12.11 4.64
C ILE A 91 4.50 -11.76 3.33
N ASN A 92 4.67 -10.54 2.85
CA ASN A 92 4.05 -10.05 1.63
C ASN A 92 5.07 -9.87 0.50
N ARG A 93 4.58 -9.91 -0.74
CA ARG A 93 5.36 -9.70 -1.97
C ARG A 93 6.49 -10.72 -2.17
N PHE A 94 6.26 -11.98 -1.79
CA PHE A 94 7.26 -13.03 -1.94
C PHE A 94 7.45 -13.41 -3.41
N ARG A 95 8.69 -13.41 -3.88
CA ARG A 95 9.08 -13.87 -5.21
C ARG A 95 9.91 -15.14 -5.12
N GLY A 96 9.70 -16.06 -6.04
CA GLY A 96 10.46 -17.30 -6.14
C GLY A 96 9.76 -18.50 -5.50
N ARG A 97 10.53 -19.55 -5.23
CA ARG A 97 10.02 -20.80 -4.69
C ARG A 97 9.83 -20.69 -3.18
N ARG A 98 8.61 -20.97 -2.73
CA ARG A 98 8.21 -20.83 -1.33
C ARG A 98 9.05 -21.69 -0.37
N GLU A 99 9.46 -22.88 -0.85
CA GLU A 99 10.24 -23.84 -0.07
C GLU A 99 11.59 -23.25 0.41
N LEU A 100 12.13 -22.28 -0.34
CA LEU A 100 13.37 -21.60 0.06
C LEU A 100 13.19 -20.69 1.29
N PHE A 101 11.96 -20.41 1.68
CA PHE A 101 11.67 -19.58 2.84
C PHE A 101 11.33 -20.39 4.10
N ASP A 102 11.16 -21.71 4.01
CA ASP A 102 10.70 -22.53 5.12
C ASP A 102 11.66 -22.50 6.33
N GLU A 103 12.97 -22.55 6.10
CA GLU A 103 13.96 -22.39 7.17
C GLU A 103 13.88 -21.01 7.83
N GLY A 104 13.73 -19.97 7.02
CA GLY A 104 13.56 -18.59 7.49
C GLY A 104 12.27 -18.40 8.28
N ARG A 105 11.20 -19.06 7.86
CA ARG A 105 9.93 -19.09 8.60
C ARG A 105 10.13 -19.69 9.98
N THR A 106 10.71 -20.88 10.06
CA THR A 106 10.99 -21.58 11.33
C THR A 106 11.84 -20.70 12.24
N TRP A 107 12.90 -20.13 11.72
CA TRP A 107 13.77 -19.23 12.47
C TRP A 107 13.00 -18.01 13.04
N LEU A 108 12.13 -17.38 12.23
CA LEU A 108 11.30 -16.26 12.68
C LEU A 108 10.36 -16.66 13.82
N GLU A 109 9.68 -17.79 13.70
CA GLU A 109 8.75 -18.27 14.70
C GLU A 109 9.47 -18.57 16.02
N GLU A 110 10.61 -19.26 15.98
CA GLU A 110 11.42 -19.57 17.15
C GLU A 110 11.99 -18.31 17.81
N HIS A 111 12.50 -17.38 17.01
CA HIS A 111 13.15 -16.18 17.52
C HIS A 111 12.15 -15.14 18.04
N SER A 112 11.02 -14.98 17.39
CA SER A 112 10.01 -13.98 17.73
C SER A 112 8.97 -14.48 18.73
N GLY A 113 8.73 -15.78 18.80
CA GLY A 113 7.61 -16.37 19.51
C GLY A 113 6.25 -16.06 18.90
N VAL A 114 6.21 -15.57 17.65
CA VAL A 114 5.00 -15.22 16.92
C VAL A 114 4.90 -16.07 15.65
N PRO A 115 3.78 -16.77 15.40
CA PRO A 115 3.66 -17.63 14.24
C PRO A 115 3.64 -16.83 12.91
N VAL A 116 4.27 -17.38 11.87
CA VAL A 116 4.15 -16.90 10.50
C VAL A 116 2.94 -17.57 9.86
N LEU A 117 1.83 -16.85 9.79
CA LEU A 117 0.54 -17.38 9.34
C LEU A 117 0.44 -17.54 7.82
N GLY A 118 1.24 -16.83 7.07
CA GLY A 118 1.23 -16.93 5.62
C GLY A 118 2.40 -16.22 4.94
N VAL A 119 2.68 -16.70 3.74
CA VAL A 119 3.61 -16.08 2.80
C VAL A 119 2.82 -15.81 1.52
N MET A 120 2.54 -14.54 1.26
CA MET A 120 1.77 -14.09 0.10
C MET A 120 2.72 -13.94 -1.09
N PRO A 121 2.44 -14.64 -2.19
CA PRO A 121 3.23 -14.48 -3.39
C PRO A 121 3.08 -13.07 -3.96
N TRP A 122 4.03 -12.67 -4.79
CA TRP A 122 3.85 -11.50 -5.62
C TRP A 122 2.69 -11.73 -6.57
N LEU A 123 1.70 -10.84 -6.51
CA LEU A 123 0.53 -10.88 -7.36
C LEU A 123 0.67 -9.76 -8.39
N ASN A 124 0.77 -10.15 -9.67
CA ASN A 124 0.78 -9.18 -10.75
C ASN A 124 -0.67 -8.79 -11.09
N ASP A 125 -0.90 -7.53 -11.32
CA ASP A 125 -2.10 -6.97 -11.97
C ASP A 125 -3.46 -7.34 -11.33
N LEU A 126 -3.47 -7.76 -10.06
CA LEU A 126 -4.71 -8.15 -9.35
C LEU A 126 -5.47 -6.97 -8.75
N PHE A 127 -4.80 -5.88 -8.48
CA PHE A 127 -5.38 -4.69 -7.87
C PHE A 127 -4.90 -3.44 -8.59
N PRO A 128 -5.77 -2.44 -8.78
CA PRO A 128 -5.32 -1.15 -9.28
C PRO A 128 -4.25 -0.58 -8.34
N PRO A 129 -3.23 0.08 -8.87
CA PRO A 129 -2.18 0.69 -8.07
C PRO A 129 -2.77 1.78 -7.16
N GLU A 130 -2.39 1.75 -5.89
CA GLU A 130 -2.94 2.64 -4.87
C GLU A 130 -2.20 3.99 -4.83
N ASP A 131 -0.93 3.99 -5.22
CA ASP A 131 -0.06 5.16 -5.15
C ASP A 131 0.51 5.58 -6.51
N SER A 132 0.69 6.90 -6.69
CA SER A 132 1.32 7.48 -7.88
C SER A 132 2.78 7.00 -8.14
N LEU A 133 3.42 6.38 -7.16
CA LEU A 133 4.74 5.77 -7.31
C LEU A 133 4.72 4.55 -8.24
N ASP A 134 3.62 3.82 -8.31
CA ASP A 134 3.46 2.68 -9.22
C ASP A 134 3.51 3.09 -10.69
N LEU A 135 3.16 4.35 -11.00
CA LEU A 135 3.32 4.91 -12.35
C LEU A 135 4.76 4.92 -12.86
N LEU A 136 5.75 4.95 -11.95
CA LEU A 136 7.16 4.95 -12.32
C LEU A 136 7.65 3.56 -12.77
N GLU A 137 6.95 2.50 -12.35
CA GLU A 137 7.33 1.10 -12.61
C GLU A 137 6.51 0.48 -13.76
N ARG A 138 5.49 1.17 -14.27
CA ARG A 138 4.65 0.67 -15.35
C ARG A 138 5.43 0.52 -16.64
N LYS A 139 5.46 -0.69 -17.18
CA LYS A 139 6.08 -0.98 -18.47
C LYS A 139 5.05 -0.78 -19.58
N PRO A 140 5.35 0.02 -20.60
CA PRO A 140 4.46 0.19 -21.73
C PRO A 140 4.20 -1.17 -22.42
N ASN A 141 2.98 -1.40 -22.85
CA ASN A 141 2.65 -2.53 -23.73
C ASN A 141 3.50 -2.39 -25.01
N ARG A 142 4.32 -3.39 -25.31
CA ARG A 142 5.26 -3.38 -26.45
C ARG A 142 4.78 -4.19 -27.67
N GLY A 143 3.54 -4.69 -27.63
CA GLY A 143 2.95 -5.41 -28.75
C GLY A 143 2.58 -4.49 -29.93
N PRO A 144 2.34 -5.03 -31.13
CA PRO A 144 1.71 -4.29 -32.19
C PRO A 144 0.31 -3.88 -31.73
N THR A 145 0.04 -2.59 -31.72
CA THR A 145 -1.23 -2.01 -31.27
C THR A 145 -1.80 -1.17 -32.40
N ASP A 146 -3.14 -1.19 -32.51
CA ASP A 146 -3.85 -0.46 -33.57
C ASP A 146 -3.90 1.04 -33.28
N LEU A 147 -3.90 1.43 -32.00
CA LEU A 147 -4.02 2.81 -31.55
C LEU A 147 -2.97 3.16 -30.49
N GLU A 148 -2.45 4.38 -30.56
CA GLU A 148 -1.57 4.97 -29.56
C GLU A 148 -2.23 6.16 -28.87
N ILE A 149 -2.32 6.12 -27.55
CA ILE A 149 -2.80 7.21 -26.72
C ILE A 149 -1.60 7.77 -25.92
N ALA A 150 -1.30 9.04 -26.14
CA ALA A 150 -0.32 9.75 -25.30
C ALA A 150 -1.01 10.32 -24.04
N VAL A 151 -0.51 9.97 -22.87
CA VAL A 151 -1.01 10.47 -21.59
C VAL A 151 0.01 11.43 -21.00
N LEU A 152 -0.40 12.66 -20.72
CA LEU A 152 0.48 13.66 -20.11
C LEU A 152 0.72 13.33 -18.64
N LYS A 153 1.99 13.12 -18.27
CA LYS A 153 2.42 12.82 -16.91
C LYS A 153 2.59 14.10 -16.11
N LEU A 154 1.48 14.64 -15.61
CA LEU A 154 1.48 15.86 -14.81
C LEU A 154 2.21 15.65 -13.47
N PRO A 155 2.96 16.66 -12.96
CA PRO A 155 3.65 16.58 -11.67
C PRO A 155 2.72 16.27 -10.49
N SER A 156 1.48 16.77 -10.54
CA SER A 156 0.47 16.56 -9.48
C SER A 156 -0.72 15.73 -9.98
N ILE A 157 -0.46 14.75 -10.84
CA ILE A 157 -1.50 13.87 -11.40
C ILE A 157 -2.39 13.27 -10.31
N SER A 158 -3.70 13.18 -10.58
CA SER A 158 -4.67 12.50 -9.73
C SER A 158 -5.45 11.46 -10.52
N ASN A 159 -6.00 10.48 -9.79
CA ASN A 159 -6.90 9.45 -10.36
C ASN A 159 -6.30 8.73 -11.58
N PHE A 160 -5.00 8.43 -11.54
CA PHE A 160 -4.32 7.75 -12.65
C PHE A 160 -4.86 6.32 -12.87
N SER A 161 -5.48 5.71 -11.85
CA SER A 161 -6.18 4.42 -11.96
C SER A 161 -7.37 4.45 -12.91
N ASP A 162 -7.89 5.64 -13.25
CA ASP A 162 -8.93 5.79 -14.27
C ASP A 162 -8.44 5.34 -15.66
N LEU A 163 -7.12 5.25 -15.84
CA LEU A 163 -6.48 4.80 -17.07
C LEU A 163 -6.27 3.28 -17.14
N ASP A 164 -6.43 2.56 -16.02
CA ASP A 164 -6.21 1.11 -15.96
C ASP A 164 -7.04 0.32 -16.98
N PRO A 165 -8.32 0.65 -17.25
CA PRO A 165 -9.07 -0.02 -18.28
C PRO A 165 -8.50 0.14 -19.69
N LEU A 166 -7.88 1.29 -19.99
CA LEU A 166 -7.21 1.56 -21.25
C LEU A 166 -5.87 0.83 -21.35
N GLU A 167 -5.12 0.71 -20.25
CA GLU A 167 -3.89 -0.08 -20.20
C GLU A 167 -4.15 -1.59 -20.36
N ALA A 168 -5.29 -2.06 -19.86
CA ALA A 168 -5.70 -3.46 -19.98
C ALA A 168 -6.20 -3.84 -21.37
N GLU A 169 -6.50 -2.85 -22.24
CA GLU A 169 -7.02 -3.11 -23.60
C GLU A 169 -5.86 -3.51 -24.54
N PRO A 170 -5.85 -4.74 -25.08
CA PRO A 170 -4.74 -5.24 -25.90
C PRO A 170 -4.52 -4.46 -27.22
N SER A 171 -5.56 -3.83 -27.76
CA SER A 171 -5.51 -3.05 -29.00
C SER A 171 -4.95 -1.64 -28.80
N LEU A 172 -4.78 -1.21 -27.54
CA LEU A 172 -4.30 0.13 -27.20
C LEU A 172 -2.86 0.10 -26.66
N ARG A 173 -2.12 1.15 -26.99
CA ARG A 173 -0.86 1.45 -26.37
C ARG A 173 -0.95 2.80 -25.65
N LEU A 174 -0.79 2.83 -24.33
CA LEU A 174 -0.63 4.05 -23.59
C LEU A 174 0.86 4.42 -23.51
N ARG A 175 1.17 5.65 -23.91
CA ARG A 175 2.51 6.20 -23.82
C ARG A 175 2.51 7.43 -22.90
N TRP A 176 3.23 7.32 -21.79
CA TRP A 176 3.40 8.43 -20.86
C TRP A 176 4.39 9.44 -21.40
N VAL A 177 4.00 10.72 -21.40
CA VAL A 177 4.78 11.84 -21.93
C VAL A 177 4.93 12.88 -20.83
N HIS A 178 6.16 13.27 -20.53
CA HIS A 178 6.38 14.36 -19.58
C HIS A 178 6.13 15.72 -20.22
N PRO A 179 5.72 16.74 -19.44
CA PRO A 179 5.70 18.11 -19.90
C PRO A 179 7.05 18.51 -20.52
N GLY A 180 7.02 19.10 -21.70
CA GLY A 180 8.23 19.46 -22.46
C GLY A 180 8.83 18.35 -23.34
N ASP A 181 8.39 17.09 -23.23
CA ASP A 181 8.81 16.04 -24.14
C ASP A 181 8.11 16.14 -25.50
N ILE A 182 8.71 15.51 -26.51
CA ILE A 182 8.10 15.47 -27.86
C ILE A 182 6.85 14.58 -27.83
N LEU A 183 5.71 15.19 -28.11
CA LEU A 183 4.43 14.49 -28.14
C LEU A 183 4.33 13.48 -29.30
N GLY A 184 4.98 13.73 -30.42
CA GLY A 184 4.88 12.89 -31.62
C GLY A 184 3.51 12.98 -32.31
N SER A 185 3.04 11.86 -32.86
CA SER A 185 1.76 11.79 -33.57
C SER A 185 0.89 10.64 -33.04
N PRO A 186 0.46 10.71 -31.78
CA PRO A 186 -0.45 9.71 -31.23
C PRO A 186 -1.85 9.87 -31.87
N ASP A 187 -2.67 8.81 -31.84
CA ASP A 187 -4.05 8.85 -32.29
C ASP A 187 -4.94 9.68 -31.36
N ALA A 188 -4.59 9.73 -30.07
CA ALA A 188 -5.25 10.59 -29.09
C ALA A 188 -4.27 11.09 -28.02
N VAL A 189 -4.62 12.23 -27.41
CA VAL A 189 -3.90 12.79 -26.25
C VAL A 189 -4.86 12.84 -25.07
N LEU A 190 -4.42 12.31 -23.92
CA LEU A 190 -5.16 12.31 -22.68
C LEU A 190 -4.48 13.27 -21.69
N LEU A 191 -5.24 14.24 -21.21
CA LEU A 191 -4.85 15.14 -20.14
C LEU A 191 -5.56 14.67 -18.85
N PRO A 192 -4.84 14.01 -17.91
CA PRO A 192 -5.46 13.48 -16.69
C PRO A 192 -5.78 14.60 -15.69
N GLY A 193 -6.54 14.25 -14.66
CA GLY A 193 -6.82 15.15 -13.55
C GLY A 193 -5.55 15.56 -12.78
N SER A 194 -5.59 16.70 -12.14
CA SER A 194 -4.50 17.25 -11.33
C SER A 194 -4.98 17.70 -9.95
N LYS A 195 -4.16 17.45 -8.92
CA LYS A 195 -4.35 17.99 -7.57
C LYS A 195 -3.95 19.46 -7.44
N GLN A 196 -3.19 20.01 -8.42
CA GLN A 196 -2.72 21.40 -8.46
C GLN A 196 -2.80 21.96 -9.88
N THR A 197 -4.01 22.07 -10.41
CA THR A 197 -4.31 22.37 -11.81
C THR A 197 -3.57 23.59 -12.36
N LEU A 198 -3.51 24.70 -11.62
CA LEU A 198 -2.82 25.91 -12.09
C LEU A 198 -1.31 25.71 -12.22
N ARG A 199 -0.71 25.04 -11.24
CA ARG A 199 0.73 24.75 -11.26
C ARG A 199 1.10 23.76 -12.37
N ASP A 200 0.27 22.75 -12.56
CA ASP A 200 0.50 21.75 -13.60
C ASP A 200 0.27 22.34 -15.01
N LEU A 201 -0.63 23.33 -15.13
CA LEU A 201 -0.81 24.09 -16.37
C LEU A 201 0.44 24.92 -16.75
N GLU A 202 1.13 25.46 -15.75
CA GLU A 202 2.39 26.20 -15.98
C GLU A 202 3.54 25.26 -16.42
N ALA A 203 3.44 23.96 -16.13
CA ALA A 203 4.43 22.97 -16.50
C ALA A 203 4.23 22.40 -17.92
N LEU A 204 3.06 22.62 -18.54
CA LEU A 204 2.73 22.20 -19.90
C LEU A 204 3.26 23.20 -20.94
#